data_ba760be0c63758610fceec13fcc88109
#
_entry.id   ba760be0c63758610fceec13fcc88109
#
_cell.length_a   1.000
_cell.length_b   1.000
_cell.length_c   1.000
_cell.angle_alpha   90.00
_cell.angle_beta   90.00
_cell.angle_gamma   90.00
#
_symmetry.space_group_name_H-M   'P 1'
#
loop_
_entity.id
_entity.type
_entity.pdbx_description
1 polymer ?
#
loop_
_entity_poly.entity_id
_entity_poly.type
_entity_poly.pdbx_seq_one_letter_code
_entity_poly.pdbx_strand_id
1 'polypeptide(L)'
;MRLALVQYAPAGNAPEANAARILQLYREAAEQGAALAVFPELALTDADAGALLRRRDYRERCAAAVRELAAASGDCGLVFGAPLEDGEGRIYNCLLFAAGGELLHCHQQLLLPFDAAGRDRRFFSPGSELS
;
A
#
# COMPACT_ATOMS: atom_id res chain seq x y z
N MET A 1 -8.75 22.60 -5.12
CA MET A 1 -8.55 21.14 -5.19
C MET A 1 -9.05 20.49 -3.91
N ARG A 2 -9.77 19.39 -4.02
CA ARG A 2 -10.31 18.66 -2.87
C ARG A 2 -9.51 17.39 -2.63
N LEU A 3 -9.07 17.18 -1.40
CA LEU A 3 -8.35 15.97 -0.99
C LEU A 3 -9.21 15.18 -0.01
N ALA A 4 -9.19 13.86 -0.13
CA ALA A 4 -9.80 12.97 0.85
C ALA A 4 -8.69 12.27 1.63
N LEU A 5 -8.63 12.52 2.93
CA LEU A 5 -7.75 11.79 3.84
C LEU A 5 -8.61 10.70 4.50
N VAL A 6 -8.38 9.46 4.13
CA VAL A 6 -9.23 8.35 4.54
C VAL A 6 -8.69 7.75 5.83
N GLN A 7 -9.45 7.87 6.91
CA GLN A 7 -9.14 7.19 8.17
C GLN A 7 -9.66 5.76 8.06
N TYR A 8 -8.74 4.82 7.94
CA TYR A 8 -9.05 3.46 7.62
C TYR A 8 -8.10 2.53 8.38
N ALA A 9 -8.66 1.46 8.92
CA ALA A 9 -7.87 0.39 9.53
C ALA A 9 -8.17 -0.92 8.80
N PRO A 10 -7.14 -1.66 8.37
CA PRO A 10 -7.36 -2.94 7.73
C PRO A 10 -8.09 -3.92 8.65
N ALA A 11 -8.98 -4.72 8.06
CA ALA A 11 -9.68 -5.79 8.77
C ALA A 11 -8.86 -7.08 8.61
N GLY A 12 -7.86 -7.27 9.47
CA GLY A 12 -6.95 -8.40 9.37
C GLY A 12 -5.95 -8.26 8.22
N ASN A 13 -5.33 -9.36 7.85
CA ASN A 13 -4.22 -9.39 6.90
C ASN A 13 -4.57 -9.99 5.53
N ALA A 14 -5.84 -9.96 5.12
CA ALA A 14 -6.27 -10.43 3.81
C ALA A 14 -6.15 -9.30 2.78
N PRO A 15 -5.13 -9.30 1.90
CA PRO A 15 -4.95 -8.21 0.94
C PRO A 15 -6.15 -7.99 0.04
N GLU A 16 -6.84 -9.05 -0.35
CA GLU A 16 -7.99 -8.98 -1.24
C GLU A 16 -9.16 -8.26 -0.58
N ALA A 17 -9.45 -8.58 0.67
CA ALA A 17 -10.53 -7.95 1.42
C ALA A 17 -10.22 -6.48 1.70
N ASN A 18 -8.97 -6.18 2.04
CA ASN A 18 -8.53 -4.82 2.28
C ASN A 18 -8.56 -3.99 0.99
N ALA A 19 -8.13 -4.57 -0.13
CA ALA A 19 -8.21 -3.90 -1.43
C ALA A 19 -9.65 -3.56 -1.81
N ALA A 20 -10.59 -4.48 -1.60
CA ALA A 20 -12.00 -4.24 -1.88
C ALA A 20 -12.55 -3.08 -1.04
N ARG A 21 -12.17 -3.01 0.23
CA ARG A 21 -12.60 -1.92 1.11
C ARG A 21 -11.95 -0.59 0.73
N ILE A 22 -10.67 -0.60 0.41
CA ILE A 22 -9.97 0.59 -0.10
C ILE A 22 -10.68 1.11 -1.35
N LEU A 23 -10.99 0.23 -2.28
CA LEU A 23 -11.65 0.62 -3.53
C LEU A 23 -13.03 1.21 -3.30
N GLN A 24 -13.80 0.64 -2.39
CA GLN A 24 -15.11 1.18 -2.02
C GLN A 24 -14.98 2.62 -1.49
N LEU A 25 -14.09 2.84 -0.54
CA LEU A 25 -13.87 4.16 0.04
C LEU A 25 -13.28 5.16 -0.96
N TYR A 26 -12.41 4.67 -1.84
CA TYR A 26 -11.85 5.45 -2.93
C TYR A 26 -12.96 5.96 -3.87
N ARG A 27 -13.87 5.07 -4.26
CA ARG A 27 -14.98 5.45 -5.14
C ARG A 27 -15.90 6.48 -4.49
N GLU A 28 -16.16 6.35 -3.20
CA GLU A 28 -16.95 7.34 -2.45
C GLU A 28 -16.25 8.71 -2.47
N ALA A 29 -14.94 8.74 -2.25
CA ALA A 29 -14.17 9.98 -2.31
C ALA A 29 -14.21 10.62 -3.71
N ALA A 30 -14.04 9.80 -4.73
CA ALA A 30 -14.08 10.28 -6.12
C ALA A 30 -15.45 10.85 -6.49
N GLU A 31 -16.52 10.20 -6.05
CA GLU A 31 -17.89 10.69 -6.27
C GLU A 31 -18.15 12.03 -5.58
N GLN A 32 -17.48 12.29 -4.46
CA GLN A 32 -17.57 13.56 -3.76
C GLN A 32 -16.67 14.64 -4.35
N GLY A 33 -16.03 14.37 -5.47
CA GLY A 33 -15.21 15.34 -6.18
C GLY A 33 -13.78 15.46 -5.69
N ALA A 34 -13.26 14.47 -4.95
CA ALA A 34 -11.86 14.49 -4.54
C ALA A 34 -10.94 14.34 -5.75
N ALA A 35 -9.88 15.14 -5.80
CA ALA A 35 -8.83 15.00 -6.79
C ALA A 35 -7.83 13.91 -6.40
N LEU A 36 -7.72 13.64 -5.09
CA LEU A 36 -6.78 12.68 -4.53
C LEU A 36 -7.40 12.05 -3.29
N ALA A 37 -7.31 10.72 -3.17
CA ALA A 37 -7.69 9.98 -1.98
C ALA A 37 -6.44 9.34 -1.38
N VAL A 38 -6.17 9.62 -0.11
CA VAL A 38 -4.95 9.17 0.58
C VAL A 38 -5.33 8.21 1.71
N PHE A 39 -4.77 7.01 1.65
CA PHE A 39 -4.94 5.96 2.65
C PHE A 39 -3.69 5.82 3.51
N PRO A 40 -3.80 5.18 4.68
CA PRO A 40 -2.68 5.05 5.60
C PRO A 40 -1.54 4.15 5.10
N GLU A 41 -0.43 4.22 5.81
CA GLU A 41 0.67 3.27 5.71
C GLU A 41 0.15 1.83 5.90
N LEU A 42 0.67 0.91 5.08
CA LEU A 42 0.31 -0.52 5.14
C LEU A 42 -1.21 -0.79 5.14
N ALA A 43 -1.97 0.05 4.43
CA ALA A 43 -3.42 -0.08 4.38
C ALA A 43 -3.90 -1.42 3.78
N LEU A 44 -3.06 -2.05 2.96
CA LEU A 44 -3.41 -3.29 2.29
C LEU A 44 -3.29 -4.53 3.20
N THR A 45 -2.45 -4.49 4.22
CA THR A 45 -2.11 -5.68 5.01
C THR A 45 -2.36 -5.56 6.50
N ASP A 46 -2.12 -4.45 7.08
CA ASP A 46 -1.95 -4.21 8.51
C ASP A 46 -0.46 -4.20 8.92
N ALA A 47 -0.17 -3.50 9.99
CA ALA A 47 1.21 -3.28 10.47
C ALA A 47 1.84 -4.56 11.05
N ASP A 48 1.03 -5.54 11.47
CA ASP A 48 1.52 -6.76 12.09
C ASP A 48 1.59 -7.96 11.13
N ALA A 49 1.54 -7.71 9.81
CA ALA A 49 1.61 -8.77 8.81
C ALA A 49 2.99 -9.41 8.64
N GLY A 50 4.00 -8.96 9.40
CA GLY A 50 5.40 -9.30 9.17
C GLY A 50 5.72 -10.77 8.95
N ALA A 51 5.18 -11.67 9.82
CA ALA A 51 5.42 -13.10 9.67
C ALA A 51 4.83 -13.68 8.37
N LEU A 52 3.70 -13.14 7.91
CA LEU A 52 3.08 -13.55 6.65
C LEU A 52 3.93 -13.16 5.44
N LEU A 53 4.64 -12.05 5.53
CA LEU A 53 5.49 -11.56 4.44
C LEU A 53 6.66 -12.49 4.12
N ARG A 54 6.98 -13.45 4.99
CA ARG A 54 7.97 -14.48 4.69
C ARG A 54 7.44 -15.52 3.71
N ARG A 55 6.12 -15.60 3.54
CA ARG A 55 5.49 -16.54 2.63
C ARG A 55 5.37 -15.93 1.25
N ARG A 56 5.89 -16.65 0.27
CA ARG A 56 5.87 -16.20 -1.13
C ARG A 56 4.45 -16.01 -1.65
N ASP A 57 3.55 -16.94 -1.33
CA ASP A 57 2.16 -16.85 -1.77
C ASP A 57 1.48 -15.59 -1.24
N TYR A 58 1.78 -15.20 0.01
CA TYR A 58 1.23 -13.97 0.58
C TYR A 58 1.77 -12.73 -0.13
N ARG A 59 3.07 -12.69 -0.42
CA ARG A 59 3.66 -11.56 -1.17
C ARG A 59 3.06 -11.44 -2.57
N GLU A 60 2.80 -12.56 -3.23
CA GLU A 60 2.16 -12.57 -4.54
C GLU A 60 0.72 -12.05 -4.47
N ARG A 61 -0.02 -12.37 -3.42
CA ARG A 61 -1.36 -11.84 -3.18
C ARG A 61 -1.34 -10.33 -2.96
N CYS A 62 -0.37 -9.82 -2.23
CA CYS A 62 -0.20 -8.38 -2.05
C CYS A 62 0.07 -7.69 -3.39
N ALA A 63 0.97 -8.23 -4.19
CA ALA A 63 1.29 -7.67 -5.51
C ALA A 63 0.07 -7.68 -6.44
N ALA A 64 -0.72 -8.75 -6.42
CA ALA A 64 -1.94 -8.82 -7.22
C ALA A 64 -2.97 -7.75 -6.79
N ALA A 65 -3.14 -7.56 -5.48
CA ALA A 65 -4.05 -6.54 -4.96
C ALA A 65 -3.60 -5.12 -5.34
N VAL A 66 -2.31 -4.85 -5.33
CA VAL A 66 -1.76 -3.58 -5.80
C VAL A 66 -2.12 -3.35 -7.27
N ARG A 67 -1.94 -4.36 -8.11
CA ARG A 67 -2.28 -4.25 -9.54
C ARG A 67 -3.77 -4.00 -9.75
N GLU A 68 -4.63 -4.65 -8.97
CA GLU A 68 -6.09 -4.43 -9.05
C GLU A 68 -6.47 -3.01 -8.69
N LEU A 69 -5.90 -2.49 -7.61
CA LEU A 69 -6.16 -1.10 -7.18
C LEU A 69 -5.68 -0.10 -8.22
N ALA A 70 -4.48 -0.30 -8.76
CA ALA A 70 -3.96 0.57 -9.79
C ALA A 70 -4.85 0.55 -11.04
N ALA A 71 -5.26 -0.62 -11.49
CA ALA A 71 -6.13 -0.75 -12.68
C ALA A 71 -7.50 -0.11 -12.48
N ALA A 72 -8.01 -0.09 -11.26
CA ALA A 72 -9.29 0.51 -10.93
C ALA A 72 -9.23 2.02 -10.71
N SER A 73 -8.04 2.62 -10.63
CA SER A 73 -7.90 4.06 -10.43
C SER A 73 -8.32 4.83 -11.69
N GLY A 74 -8.87 6.02 -11.47
CA GLY A 74 -9.36 6.89 -12.53
C GLY A 74 -8.76 8.29 -12.42
N ASP A 75 -9.57 9.30 -12.68
CA ASP A 75 -9.13 10.71 -12.63
C ASP A 75 -8.77 11.14 -11.20
N CYS A 76 -9.43 10.57 -10.19
CA CYS A 76 -9.02 10.77 -8.81
C CYS A 76 -7.75 9.96 -8.54
N GLY A 77 -6.71 10.62 -8.05
CA GLY A 77 -5.49 9.93 -7.64
C GLY A 77 -5.72 9.05 -6.42
N LEU A 78 -5.06 7.91 -6.38
CA LEU A 78 -5.15 6.94 -5.27
C LEU A 78 -3.77 6.75 -4.66
N VAL A 79 -3.63 7.12 -3.38
CA VAL A 79 -2.39 6.92 -2.62
C VAL A 79 -2.66 5.93 -1.51
N PHE A 80 -1.88 4.88 -1.43
CA PHE A 80 -2.05 3.84 -0.42
C PHE A 80 -0.73 3.17 -0.07
N GLY A 81 -0.66 2.62 1.14
CA GLY A 81 0.52 1.89 1.61
C GLY A 81 0.38 0.39 1.42
N ALA A 82 1.46 -0.27 1.01
CA ALA A 82 1.52 -1.72 0.85
C ALA A 82 2.96 -2.22 0.92
N PRO A 83 3.17 -3.48 1.36
CA PRO A 83 4.48 -4.10 1.24
C PRO A 83 4.67 -4.61 -0.20
N LEU A 84 5.84 -4.39 -0.76
CA LEU A 84 6.19 -4.93 -2.08
C LEU A 84 7.58 -5.53 -2.07
N GLU A 85 7.74 -6.62 -2.82
CA GLU A 85 9.00 -7.30 -3.03
C GLU A 85 9.64 -6.82 -4.34
N ASP A 86 10.97 -6.63 -4.32
CA ASP A 86 11.72 -6.37 -5.55
C ASP A 86 12.10 -7.70 -6.23
N GLY A 87 12.81 -7.61 -7.37
CA GLY A 87 13.25 -8.80 -8.11
C GLY A 87 14.31 -9.64 -7.41
N GLU A 88 14.82 -9.20 -6.26
CA GLU A 88 15.88 -9.87 -5.50
C GLU A 88 15.37 -10.42 -4.16
N GLY A 89 14.07 -10.41 -3.93
CA GLY A 89 13.46 -10.93 -2.72
C GLY A 89 13.46 -10.00 -1.53
N ARG A 90 13.87 -8.75 -1.70
CA ARG A 90 13.82 -7.76 -0.63
C ARG A 90 12.42 -7.16 -0.55
N ILE A 91 11.93 -6.95 0.67
CA ILE A 91 10.59 -6.44 0.93
C ILE A 91 10.69 -5.01 1.44
N TYR A 92 9.91 -4.12 0.84
CA TYR A 92 9.89 -2.71 1.20
C TYR A 92 8.49 -2.30 1.64
N ASN A 93 8.45 -1.41 2.63
CA ASN A 93 7.22 -0.72 3.00
C ASN A 93 7.07 0.46 2.02
N CYS A 94 6.07 0.39 1.17
CA CYS A 94 5.92 1.32 0.04
C CYS A 94 4.70 2.21 0.20
N LEU A 95 4.83 3.45 -0.28
CA LEU A 95 3.72 4.32 -0.57
C LEU A 95 3.55 4.35 -2.08
N LEU A 96 2.33 4.06 -2.53
CA LEU A 96 2.02 3.87 -3.94
C LEU A 96 1.06 4.95 -4.40
N PHE A 97 1.30 5.46 -5.60
CA PHE A 97 0.41 6.43 -6.25
C PHE A 97 -0.06 5.87 -7.58
N ALA A 98 -1.38 5.78 -7.73
CA ALA A 98 -2.03 5.30 -8.94
C ALA A 98 -3.04 6.33 -9.45
N ALA A 99 -3.17 6.43 -10.77
CA ALA A 99 -4.18 7.24 -11.43
C ALA A 99 -4.33 6.76 -12.88
N GLY A 100 -5.51 6.95 -13.46
CA GLY A 100 -5.73 6.63 -14.86
C GLY A 100 -5.55 5.15 -15.20
N GLY A 101 -5.72 4.27 -14.25
CA GLY A 101 -5.54 2.83 -14.46
C GLY A 101 -4.11 2.34 -14.37
N GLU A 102 -3.19 3.19 -13.93
CA GLU A 102 -1.76 2.87 -13.88
C GLU A 102 -1.14 3.20 -12.53
N LEU A 103 -0.15 2.40 -12.13
CA LEU A 103 0.71 2.72 -10.99
C LEU A 103 1.77 3.70 -11.48
N LEU A 104 1.71 4.95 -11.00
CA LEU A 104 2.56 6.04 -11.49
C LEU A 104 3.82 6.22 -10.67
N HIS A 105 3.79 5.87 -9.39
CA HIS A 105 4.94 6.05 -8.51
C HIS A 105 4.90 5.06 -7.36
N CYS A 106 6.09 4.61 -6.95
CA CYS A 106 6.29 3.79 -5.77
C CYS A 106 7.42 4.40 -4.96
N HIS A 107 7.13 4.82 -3.75
CA HIS A 107 8.13 5.31 -2.82
C HIS A 107 8.39 4.28 -1.73
N GLN A 108 9.63 3.84 -1.62
CA GLN A 108 10.06 2.91 -0.57
C GLN A 108 10.45 3.69 0.68
N GLN A 109 10.04 3.22 1.85
CA GLN A 109 10.44 3.84 3.11
C GLN A 109 11.96 3.76 3.27
N LEU A 110 12.61 4.92 3.39
CA LEU A 110 14.08 5.02 3.46
C LEU A 110 14.60 4.72 4.86
N LEU A 111 14.00 5.34 5.86
CA LEU A 111 14.44 5.20 7.25
C LEU A 111 13.43 4.34 8.00
N LEU A 112 13.90 3.20 8.50
CA LEU A 112 13.06 2.33 9.30
C LEU A 112 13.11 2.78 10.76
N PRO A 113 11.95 2.77 11.47
CA PRO A 113 11.95 3.16 12.88
C PRO A 113 12.83 2.21 13.70
N PHE A 114 13.52 2.79 14.68
CA PHE A 114 14.22 2.02 15.68
C PHE A 114 13.22 1.65 16.78
N ASP A 115 13.00 0.37 16.97
CA ASP A 115 12.26 -0.12 18.12
C ASP A 115 13.04 -1.23 18.84
N ALA A 116 12.68 -1.48 20.10
CA ALA A 116 13.39 -2.46 20.93
C ALA A 116 13.27 -3.89 20.38
N ALA A 117 12.21 -4.17 19.62
CA ALA A 117 11.98 -5.48 18.99
C ALA A 117 12.59 -5.56 17.60
N GLY A 118 12.98 -4.45 16.99
CA GLY A 118 13.51 -4.39 15.63
C GLY A 118 12.53 -4.89 14.58
N ARG A 119 11.22 -4.71 14.79
CA ARG A 119 10.19 -5.34 13.98
C ARG A 119 10.27 -4.94 12.51
N ASP A 120 10.38 -3.63 12.23
CA ASP A 120 10.40 -3.16 10.85
C ASP A 120 11.65 -3.64 10.12
N ARG A 121 12.81 -3.62 10.80
CA ARG A 121 14.07 -4.08 10.20
C ARG A 121 14.11 -5.60 10.02
N ARG A 122 13.31 -6.34 10.77
CA ARG A 122 13.20 -7.80 10.62
C ARG A 122 12.51 -8.18 9.32
N PHE A 123 11.51 -7.42 8.88
CA PHE A 123 10.66 -7.78 7.74
C PHE A 123 10.85 -6.88 6.54
N PHE A 124 11.29 -5.63 6.73
CA PHE A 124 11.45 -4.66 5.66
C PHE A 124 12.91 -4.26 5.48
N SER A 125 13.27 -4.01 4.24
CA SER A 125 14.54 -3.40 3.88
C SER A 125 14.39 -1.88 3.81
N PRO A 126 15.42 -1.10 4.17
CA PRO A 126 15.39 0.33 3.90
C PRO A 126 15.45 0.58 2.41
N GLY A 127 14.64 1.54 1.93
CA GLY A 127 14.64 1.92 0.53
C GLY A 127 15.87 2.71 0.12
N SER A 128 15.92 3.10 -1.14
CA SER A 128 16.95 3.98 -1.67
C SER A 128 16.33 5.29 -2.15
N GLU A 129 17.14 6.35 -2.20
CA GLU A 129 16.70 7.65 -2.69
C GLU A 129 16.32 7.63 -4.17
N LEU A 130 16.75 6.61 -4.89
CA LEU A 130 16.47 6.46 -6.32
C LEU A 130 15.22 5.61 -6.60
N SER A 131 14.57 5.09 -5.56
CA SER A 131 13.40 4.25 -5.72
C SER A 131 12.12 5.05 -5.98
#